data_7532dd6fc33002e6627d49430fe900df
#
_entry.id   7532dd6fc33002e6627d49430fe900df
#
_cell.length_a   1.000
_cell.length_b   1.000
_cell.length_c   1.000
_cell.angle_alpha   90.00
_cell.angle_beta   90.00
_cell.angle_gamma   90.00
#
_symmetry.space_group_name_H-M   'P 1'
#
loop_
_entity.id
_entity.type
_entity.pdbx_description
1 polymer ?
#
loop_
_entity_poly.entity_id
_entity_poly.type
_entity_poly.pdbx_seq_one_letter_code
_entity_poly.pdbx_strand_id
1 'polypeptide(L)'
;MGHISRHQCLIYEGSPSRHLPALVSVIQEKLRQNNRCLYLNSPPMVAGLRSYLFAAGVDVPKEVMKGRLVLSSDNTHLANGTFDVDRMLKMLSAAVIQARDEGYQGLWATGDMSWEFGSEKNLPKLLEYEWRLEELFHTLPTLAGICQYHRDTLPADIVRQGLARHQSLFINDTLSRLNPHYVRRECFDTHLDNIADLDSTINSLCNGHNQLLN
;
A
#
# COMPACT_ATOMS: atom_id res chain seq x y z
N MET A 1 3.07 4.52 -24.49
CA MET A 1 3.60 4.66 -23.12
C MET A 1 2.66 3.95 -22.17
N GLY A 2 3.13 2.97 -21.40
CA GLY A 2 2.32 2.29 -20.39
C GLY A 2 1.92 3.27 -19.29
N HIS A 3 0.66 3.23 -18.89
CA HIS A 3 0.15 4.09 -17.81
C HIS A 3 0.55 3.48 -16.46
N ILE A 4 1.12 4.27 -15.54
CA ILE A 4 1.38 3.82 -14.16
C ILE A 4 0.03 3.50 -13.51
N SER A 5 -0.10 2.30 -12.96
CA SER A 5 -1.32 1.86 -12.27
C SER A 5 -1.56 2.68 -11.01
N ARG A 6 -2.82 2.85 -10.67
CA ARG A 6 -3.24 3.46 -9.40
C ARG A 6 -3.03 2.53 -8.20
N HIS A 7 -2.88 1.22 -8.46
CA HIS A 7 -2.53 0.20 -7.49
C HIS A 7 -1.05 -0.14 -7.60
N GLN A 8 -0.27 0.23 -6.61
CA GLN A 8 1.19 0.11 -6.62
C GLN A 8 1.69 -0.74 -5.45
N CYS A 9 2.85 -1.36 -5.65
CA CYS A 9 3.55 -2.12 -4.63
C CYS A 9 4.82 -1.38 -4.19
N LEU A 10 5.03 -1.27 -2.89
CA LEU A 10 6.29 -0.89 -2.25
C LEU A 10 6.86 -2.12 -1.54
N ILE A 11 8.03 -2.59 -1.96
CA ILE A 11 8.78 -3.64 -1.27
C ILE A 11 10.01 -2.99 -0.64
N TYR A 12 10.20 -3.22 0.66
CA TYR A 12 11.29 -2.63 1.42
C TYR A 12 11.88 -3.62 2.45
N GLU A 13 13.08 -3.31 2.94
CA GLU A 13 13.77 -4.04 3.99
C GLU A 13 14.34 -3.10 5.07
N GLY A 14 14.75 -3.65 6.20
CA GLY A 14 15.35 -2.92 7.31
C GLY A 14 14.31 -2.11 8.10
N SER A 15 14.68 -0.92 8.55
CA SER A 15 13.77 -0.11 9.38
C SER A 15 12.54 0.36 8.60
N PRO A 16 11.31 0.03 9.05
CA PRO A 16 10.08 0.49 8.40
C PRO A 16 9.93 2.01 8.31
N SER A 17 10.64 2.77 9.15
CA SER A 17 10.60 4.23 9.12
C SER A 17 11.35 4.86 7.94
N ARG A 18 12.22 4.10 7.26
CA ARG A 18 13.06 4.65 6.17
C ARG A 18 12.26 5.16 4.97
N HIS A 19 11.12 4.55 4.65
CA HIS A 19 10.28 4.99 3.54
C HIS A 19 9.22 6.03 3.92
N LEU A 20 9.09 6.38 5.21
CA LEU A 20 8.14 7.40 5.66
C LEU A 20 8.32 8.76 4.98
N PRO A 21 9.55 9.28 4.73
CA PRO A 21 9.71 10.55 4.00
C PRO A 21 9.08 10.54 2.62
N ALA A 22 9.25 9.46 1.84
CA ALA A 22 8.63 9.32 0.52
C ALA A 22 7.10 9.27 0.60
N LEU A 23 6.55 8.52 1.57
CA LEU A 23 5.10 8.48 1.80
C LEU A 23 4.55 9.84 2.25
N VAL A 24 5.29 10.60 3.06
CA VAL A 24 4.93 11.96 3.46
C VAL A 24 4.80 12.87 2.25
N SER A 25 5.77 12.86 1.33
CA SER A 25 5.73 13.64 0.09
C SER A 25 4.50 13.29 -0.75
N VAL A 26 4.19 12.00 -0.90
CA VAL A 26 2.99 11.55 -1.62
C VAL A 26 1.71 12.03 -0.91
N ILE A 27 1.61 11.85 0.41
CA ILE A 27 0.43 12.29 1.19
C ILE A 27 0.23 13.80 1.06
N GLN A 28 1.30 14.60 1.17
CA GLN A 28 1.22 16.05 0.98
C GLN A 28 0.66 16.43 -0.39
N GLU A 29 1.15 15.76 -1.44
CA GLU A 29 0.68 16.01 -2.80
C GLU A 29 -0.79 15.59 -2.95
N LYS A 30 -1.21 14.46 -2.40
CA LYS A 30 -2.59 14.00 -2.43
C LYS A 30 -3.54 14.93 -1.66
N LEU A 31 -3.11 15.43 -0.50
CA LEU A 31 -3.87 16.45 0.24
C LEU A 31 -4.00 17.76 -0.57
N ARG A 32 -2.93 18.22 -1.27
CA ARG A 32 -2.99 19.38 -2.16
C ARG A 32 -3.96 19.18 -3.32
N GLN A 33 -4.02 17.97 -3.87
CA GLN A 33 -4.97 17.55 -4.92
C GLN A 33 -6.40 17.31 -4.39
N ASN A 34 -6.71 17.68 -3.16
CA ASN A 34 -8.00 17.48 -2.52
C ASN A 34 -8.45 16.01 -2.43
N ASN A 35 -7.51 15.09 -2.25
CA ASN A 35 -7.86 13.71 -1.91
C ASN A 35 -7.97 13.53 -0.40
N ARG A 36 -8.81 12.57 0.03
CA ARG A 36 -8.70 11.97 1.35
C ARG A 36 -7.55 10.97 1.36
N CYS A 37 -6.73 10.99 2.42
CA CYS A 37 -5.61 10.07 2.59
C CYS A 37 -5.87 9.12 3.76
N LEU A 38 -5.69 7.82 3.54
CA LEU A 38 -5.82 6.77 4.54
C LEU A 38 -4.48 6.05 4.70
N TYR A 39 -3.96 6.02 5.94
CA TYR A 39 -2.77 5.27 6.30
C TYR A 39 -3.11 4.23 7.36
N LEU A 40 -2.87 2.97 7.04
CA LEU A 40 -3.15 1.80 7.86
C LEU A 40 -1.84 1.13 8.26
N ASN A 41 -1.50 1.13 9.55
CA ASN A 41 -0.27 0.51 10.03
C ASN A 41 -0.29 0.34 11.56
N SER A 42 0.72 -0.30 12.10
CA SER A 42 0.92 -0.46 13.54
C SER A 42 0.98 0.89 14.28
N PRO A 43 0.62 0.94 15.57
CA PRO A 43 0.64 2.19 16.35
C PRO A 43 1.97 2.96 16.31
N PRO A 44 3.16 2.31 16.40
CA PRO A 44 4.43 3.03 16.28
C PRO A 44 4.62 3.69 14.92
N MET A 45 4.20 3.04 13.83
CA MET A 45 4.33 3.56 12.47
C MET A 45 3.37 4.72 12.21
N VAL A 46 2.15 4.64 12.74
CA VAL A 46 1.18 5.75 12.72
C VAL A 46 1.74 6.97 13.46
N ALA A 47 2.33 6.77 14.64
CA ALA A 47 2.97 7.85 15.39
C ALA A 47 4.17 8.44 14.63
N GLY A 48 5.01 7.59 14.03
CA GLY A 48 6.13 8.00 13.19
C GLY A 48 5.69 8.85 12.01
N LEU A 49 4.73 8.37 11.21
CA LEU A 49 4.20 9.12 10.08
C LEU A 49 3.61 10.47 10.50
N ARG A 50 2.87 10.52 11.60
CA ARG A 50 2.34 11.78 12.17
C ARG A 50 3.46 12.79 12.43
N SER A 51 4.57 12.34 13.02
CA SER A 51 5.73 13.19 13.32
C SER A 51 6.41 13.69 12.05
N TYR A 52 6.60 12.84 11.05
CA TYR A 52 7.19 13.22 9.76
C TYR A 52 6.30 14.19 8.98
N LEU A 53 4.98 13.99 8.96
CA LEU A 53 4.03 14.92 8.35
C LEU A 53 4.08 16.29 9.03
N PHE A 54 4.11 16.33 10.36
CA PHE A 54 4.25 17.58 11.12
C PHE A 54 5.57 18.29 10.78
N ALA A 55 6.70 17.57 10.78
CA ALA A 55 8.00 18.11 10.41
C ALA A 55 8.05 18.65 8.97
N ALA A 56 7.27 18.05 8.06
CA ALA A 56 7.11 18.50 6.68
C ALA A 56 6.11 19.68 6.52
N GLY A 57 5.57 20.23 7.61
CA GLY A 57 4.70 21.40 7.60
C GLY A 57 3.21 21.10 7.38
N VAL A 58 2.80 19.84 7.51
CA VAL A 58 1.37 19.47 7.49
C VAL A 58 0.73 19.77 8.85
N ASP A 59 -0.34 20.53 8.88
CA ASP A 59 -1.17 20.71 10.07
C ASP A 59 -2.00 19.43 10.32
N VAL A 60 -1.32 18.41 10.87
CA VAL A 60 -1.90 17.08 11.08
C VAL A 60 -3.19 17.11 11.90
N PRO A 61 -3.27 17.85 13.04
CA PRO A 61 -4.53 17.95 13.79
C PRO A 61 -5.69 18.48 12.94
N LYS A 62 -5.45 19.51 12.15
CA LYS A 62 -6.45 20.12 11.27
C LYS A 62 -6.89 19.16 10.16
N GLU A 63 -5.96 18.47 9.50
CA GLU A 63 -6.29 17.53 8.43
C GLU A 63 -7.04 16.29 8.95
N VAL A 64 -6.70 15.81 10.16
CA VAL A 64 -7.42 14.73 10.84
C VAL A 64 -8.82 15.19 11.26
N MET A 65 -8.93 16.36 11.86
CA MET A 65 -10.22 16.91 12.29
C MET A 65 -11.20 17.13 11.12
N LYS A 66 -10.66 17.50 9.94
CA LYS A 66 -11.44 17.63 8.69
C LYS A 66 -11.76 16.28 8.04
N GLY A 67 -11.25 15.17 8.55
CA GLY A 67 -11.40 13.86 7.94
C GLY A 67 -10.61 13.67 6.64
N ARG A 68 -9.75 14.63 6.24
CA ARG A 68 -8.91 14.52 5.04
C ARG A 68 -7.75 13.56 5.21
N LEU A 69 -7.25 13.41 6.44
CA LEU A 69 -6.17 12.50 6.79
C LEU A 69 -6.68 11.53 7.85
N VAL A 70 -6.71 10.26 7.52
CA VAL A 70 -7.08 9.17 8.44
C VAL A 70 -5.82 8.36 8.72
N LEU A 71 -5.37 8.38 9.97
CA LEU A 71 -4.23 7.63 10.47
C LEU A 71 -4.74 6.57 11.44
N SER A 72 -4.80 5.32 11.01
CA SER A 72 -5.42 4.26 11.79
C SER A 72 -4.48 3.10 12.05
N SER A 73 -4.50 2.64 13.29
CA SER A 73 -3.97 1.35 13.72
C SER A 73 -5.07 0.44 14.27
N ASP A 74 -6.32 0.71 13.90
CA ASP A 74 -7.47 -0.08 14.31
C ASP A 74 -7.51 -1.42 13.56
N ASN A 75 -7.65 -2.51 14.31
CA ASN A 75 -7.65 -3.89 13.81
C ASN A 75 -9.07 -4.38 13.47
N THR A 76 -10.03 -3.50 13.22
CA THR A 76 -11.42 -3.89 12.91
C THR A 76 -11.57 -4.73 11.64
N HIS A 77 -10.56 -4.72 10.75
CA HIS A 77 -10.48 -5.59 9.59
C HIS A 77 -10.14 -7.04 9.94
N LEU A 78 -9.72 -7.32 11.18
CA LEU A 78 -9.50 -8.67 11.65
C LEU A 78 -10.79 -9.23 12.29
N ALA A 79 -11.17 -10.45 11.92
CA ALA A 79 -12.22 -11.22 12.58
C ALA A 79 -11.58 -12.25 13.51
N ASN A 80 -11.74 -12.10 14.82
CA ASN A 80 -11.11 -12.98 15.82
C ASN A 80 -9.58 -13.10 15.68
N GLY A 81 -8.91 -11.98 15.33
CA GLY A 81 -7.47 -11.94 15.11
C GLY A 81 -7.01 -12.45 13.74
N THR A 82 -7.93 -12.89 12.89
CA THR A 82 -7.69 -13.41 11.55
C THR A 82 -8.07 -12.37 10.50
N PHE A 83 -7.26 -12.18 9.46
CA PHE A 83 -7.54 -11.28 8.36
C PHE A 83 -8.85 -11.65 7.65
N ASP A 84 -9.76 -10.69 7.54
CA ASP A 84 -11.06 -10.84 6.88
C ASP A 84 -11.08 -9.97 5.61
N VAL A 85 -10.93 -10.62 4.47
CA VAL A 85 -10.87 -9.99 3.14
C VAL A 85 -12.13 -9.18 2.83
N ASP A 86 -13.31 -9.74 3.12
CA ASP A 86 -14.59 -9.06 2.87
C ASP A 86 -14.71 -7.78 3.70
N ARG A 87 -14.32 -7.85 4.95
CA ARG A 87 -14.38 -6.70 5.87
C ARG A 87 -13.44 -5.60 5.43
N MET A 88 -12.19 -5.94 5.04
CA MET A 88 -11.23 -4.97 4.54
C MET A 88 -11.71 -4.28 3.26
N LEU A 89 -12.19 -5.04 2.28
CA LEU A 89 -12.69 -4.48 1.02
C LEU A 89 -13.95 -3.64 1.21
N LYS A 90 -14.86 -4.03 2.11
CA LYS A 90 -16.01 -3.22 2.48
C LYS A 90 -15.60 -1.91 3.15
N MET A 91 -14.62 -1.94 4.04
CA MET A 91 -14.08 -0.74 4.68
C MET A 91 -13.48 0.23 3.66
N LEU A 92 -12.65 -0.26 2.73
CA LEU A 92 -12.06 0.56 1.67
C LEU A 92 -13.13 1.13 0.73
N SER A 93 -14.10 0.32 0.31
CA SER A 93 -15.23 0.77 -0.54
C SER A 93 -16.04 1.88 0.14
N ALA A 94 -16.38 1.68 1.41
CA ALA A 94 -17.12 2.68 2.18
C ALA A 94 -16.31 3.99 2.33
N ALA A 95 -15.00 3.89 2.56
CA ALA A 95 -14.12 5.05 2.67
C ALA A 95 -14.01 5.84 1.35
N VAL A 96 -14.03 5.17 0.18
CA VAL A 96 -14.06 5.83 -1.14
C VAL A 96 -15.38 6.57 -1.34
N ILE A 97 -16.51 5.91 -1.06
CA ILE A 97 -17.85 6.51 -1.20
C ILE A 97 -17.95 7.73 -0.30
N GLN A 98 -17.59 7.59 0.98
CA GLN A 98 -17.60 8.68 1.94
C GLN A 98 -16.70 9.84 1.50
N ALA A 99 -15.50 9.58 0.98
CA ALA A 99 -14.61 10.63 0.49
C ALA A 99 -15.29 11.45 -0.63
N ARG A 100 -15.98 10.78 -1.56
CA ARG A 100 -16.70 11.46 -2.64
C ARG A 100 -17.90 12.27 -2.14
N ASP A 101 -18.69 11.71 -1.23
CA ASP A 101 -19.88 12.35 -0.65
C ASP A 101 -19.50 13.61 0.13
N GLU A 102 -18.30 13.62 0.74
CA GLU A 102 -17.73 14.77 1.45
C GLU A 102 -17.02 15.78 0.50
N GLY A 103 -17.02 15.55 -0.82
CA GLY A 103 -16.49 16.47 -1.84
C GLY A 103 -15.00 16.35 -2.11
N TYR A 104 -14.35 15.24 -1.72
CA TYR A 104 -12.98 14.95 -2.11
C TYR A 104 -12.91 14.37 -3.51
N GLN A 105 -11.75 14.54 -4.18
CA GLN A 105 -11.51 13.98 -5.52
C GLN A 105 -11.48 12.44 -5.51
N GLY A 106 -11.09 11.85 -4.39
CA GLY A 106 -11.03 10.42 -4.18
C GLY A 106 -10.33 10.04 -2.90
N LEU A 107 -10.03 8.75 -2.77
CA LEU A 107 -9.27 8.17 -1.67
C LEU A 107 -7.89 7.72 -2.17
N TRP A 108 -6.85 8.18 -1.51
CA TRP A 108 -5.53 7.57 -1.60
C TRP A 108 -5.26 6.79 -0.32
N ALA A 109 -5.02 5.48 -0.45
CA ALA A 109 -4.84 4.58 0.69
C ALA A 109 -3.47 3.90 0.64
N THR A 110 -2.86 3.69 1.80
CA THR A 110 -1.67 2.84 1.91
C THR A 110 -1.71 2.07 3.22
N GLY A 111 -1.32 0.80 3.15
CA GLY A 111 -1.31 -0.12 4.28
C GLY A 111 -0.09 -1.01 4.27
N ASP A 112 0.33 -1.42 5.46
CA ASP A 112 1.43 -2.38 5.65
C ASP A 112 0.87 -3.79 5.73
N MET A 113 1.25 -4.64 4.77
CA MET A 113 0.74 -6.01 4.68
C MET A 113 1.14 -6.87 5.88
N SER A 114 2.27 -6.59 6.53
CA SER A 114 2.66 -7.31 7.73
C SER A 114 1.75 -7.03 8.93
N TRP A 115 1.18 -5.82 8.98
CA TRP A 115 0.18 -5.45 9.99
C TRP A 115 -1.23 -5.87 9.56
N GLU A 116 -1.61 -5.66 8.30
CA GLU A 116 -2.95 -5.97 7.78
C GLU A 116 -3.29 -7.47 7.92
N PHE A 117 -2.34 -8.36 7.61
CA PHE A 117 -2.54 -9.82 7.74
C PHE A 117 -2.44 -10.33 9.18
N GLY A 118 -2.10 -9.47 10.14
CA GLY A 118 -1.94 -9.89 11.53
C GLY A 118 -0.87 -10.97 11.71
N SER A 119 -1.06 -11.84 12.69
CA SER A 119 -0.11 -12.91 13.01
C SER A 119 -0.19 -14.13 12.07
N GLU A 120 -1.34 -14.34 11.44
CA GLU A 120 -1.60 -15.55 10.65
C GLU A 120 -0.83 -15.58 9.33
N LYS A 121 -0.68 -14.42 8.67
CA LYS A 121 0.03 -14.24 7.38
C LYS A 121 -0.35 -15.31 6.34
N ASN A 122 -1.65 -15.50 6.16
CA ASN A 122 -2.21 -16.59 5.35
C ASN A 122 -2.10 -16.26 3.84
N LEU A 123 -1.26 -17.02 3.13
CA LEU A 123 -1.02 -16.80 1.70
C LEU A 123 -2.29 -16.91 0.82
N PRO A 124 -3.17 -17.92 0.97
CA PRO A 124 -4.43 -17.97 0.23
C PRO A 124 -5.29 -16.72 0.40
N LYS A 125 -5.38 -16.16 1.60
CA LYS A 125 -6.12 -14.92 1.85
C LYS A 125 -5.45 -13.70 1.22
N LEU A 126 -4.11 -13.66 1.18
CA LEU A 126 -3.40 -12.63 0.44
C LEU A 126 -3.78 -12.66 -1.03
N LEU A 127 -3.72 -13.83 -1.65
CA LEU A 127 -4.04 -13.99 -3.07
C LEU A 127 -5.48 -13.57 -3.38
N GLU A 128 -6.43 -13.98 -2.54
CA GLU A 128 -7.81 -13.56 -2.65
C GLU A 128 -7.94 -12.04 -2.51
N TYR A 129 -7.30 -11.46 -1.48
CA TYR A 129 -7.34 -10.02 -1.22
C TYR A 129 -6.79 -9.21 -2.38
N GLU A 130 -5.60 -9.52 -2.87
CA GLU A 130 -4.95 -8.80 -3.95
C GLU A 130 -5.77 -8.81 -5.25
N TRP A 131 -6.38 -9.94 -5.59
CA TRP A 131 -7.23 -10.00 -6.78
C TRP A 131 -8.50 -9.17 -6.65
N ARG A 132 -9.16 -9.27 -5.52
CA ARG A 132 -10.37 -8.52 -5.26
C ARG A 132 -10.08 -7.02 -5.05
N LEU A 133 -8.92 -6.70 -4.52
CA LEU A 133 -8.44 -5.33 -4.40
C LEU A 133 -8.17 -4.73 -5.78
N GLU A 134 -7.50 -5.45 -6.68
CA GLU A 134 -7.29 -5.00 -8.07
C GLU A 134 -8.63 -4.75 -8.78
N GLU A 135 -9.61 -5.64 -8.61
CA GLU A 135 -10.97 -5.44 -9.12
C GLU A 135 -11.62 -4.18 -8.53
N LEU A 136 -11.41 -3.92 -7.24
CA LEU A 136 -11.90 -2.71 -6.59
C LEU A 136 -11.25 -1.44 -7.19
N PHE A 137 -9.96 -1.44 -7.50
CA PHE A 137 -9.29 -0.33 -8.18
C PHE A 137 -9.82 -0.09 -9.60
N HIS A 138 -10.27 -1.14 -10.29
CA HIS A 138 -10.92 -1.01 -11.59
C HIS A 138 -12.33 -0.42 -11.48
N THR A 139 -13.12 -0.88 -10.53
CA THR A 139 -14.53 -0.45 -10.35
C THR A 139 -14.64 0.92 -9.70
N LEU A 140 -13.66 1.32 -8.89
CA LEU A 140 -13.61 2.62 -8.20
C LEU A 140 -12.47 3.49 -8.74
N PRO A 141 -12.66 4.24 -9.84
CA PRO A 141 -11.59 4.99 -10.50
C PRO A 141 -11.02 6.12 -9.65
N THR A 142 -11.67 6.50 -8.56
CA THR A 142 -11.20 7.51 -7.60
C THR A 142 -10.41 6.91 -6.43
N LEU A 143 -10.17 5.58 -6.43
CA LEU A 143 -9.26 4.89 -5.52
C LEU A 143 -7.86 4.83 -6.12
N ALA A 144 -6.86 5.20 -5.33
CA ALA A 144 -5.44 5.00 -5.63
C ALA A 144 -4.70 4.58 -4.36
N GLY A 145 -3.58 3.87 -4.48
CA GLY A 145 -2.86 3.47 -3.27
C GLY A 145 -1.59 2.68 -3.49
N ILE A 146 -0.93 2.38 -2.36
CA ILE A 146 0.32 1.64 -2.26
C ILE A 146 0.17 0.54 -1.22
N CYS A 147 0.33 -0.72 -1.62
CA CYS A 147 0.49 -1.86 -0.71
C CYS A 147 1.96 -1.99 -0.31
N GLN A 148 2.25 -1.98 1.00
CA GLN A 148 3.62 -2.01 1.53
C GLN A 148 3.97 -3.42 1.99
N TYR A 149 5.07 -3.98 1.48
CA TYR A 149 5.57 -5.31 1.80
C TYR A 149 6.92 -5.24 2.48
N HIS A 150 6.97 -5.56 3.76
CA HIS A 150 8.22 -5.61 4.52
C HIS A 150 8.86 -7.00 4.36
N ARG A 151 9.95 -7.05 3.59
CA ARG A 151 10.65 -8.28 3.23
C ARG A 151 11.15 -9.08 4.44
N ASP A 152 11.59 -8.39 5.51
CA ASP A 152 12.19 -9.06 6.67
C ASP A 152 11.14 -9.67 7.61
N THR A 153 9.86 -9.28 7.49
CA THR A 153 8.78 -9.72 8.38
C THR A 153 7.75 -10.61 7.69
N LEU A 154 7.66 -10.52 6.38
CA LEU A 154 6.76 -11.35 5.59
C LEU A 154 7.47 -12.58 5.04
N PRO A 155 6.80 -13.75 4.96
CA PRO A 155 7.31 -14.91 4.23
C PRO A 155 7.70 -14.53 2.78
N ALA A 156 8.80 -15.11 2.27
CA ALA A 156 9.30 -14.80 0.93
C ALA A 156 8.24 -15.02 -0.16
N ASP A 157 7.42 -16.05 -0.03
CA ASP A 157 6.34 -16.34 -0.99
C ASP A 157 5.26 -15.26 -0.99
N ILE A 158 4.95 -14.67 0.17
CA ILE A 158 4.03 -13.53 0.26
C ILE A 158 4.60 -12.32 -0.47
N VAL A 159 5.88 -12.02 -0.29
CA VAL A 159 6.53 -10.88 -0.97
C VAL A 159 6.58 -11.10 -2.48
N ARG A 160 6.92 -12.31 -2.96
CA ARG A 160 6.90 -12.66 -4.39
C ARG A 160 5.50 -12.53 -4.99
N GLN A 161 4.49 -13.01 -4.28
CA GLN A 161 3.09 -12.91 -4.72
C GLN A 161 2.62 -11.46 -4.75
N GLY A 162 2.97 -10.67 -3.74
CA GLY A 162 2.71 -9.22 -3.73
C GLY A 162 3.34 -8.55 -4.95
N LEU A 163 4.62 -8.83 -5.24
CA LEU A 163 5.28 -8.31 -6.44
C LEU A 163 4.50 -8.69 -7.71
N ALA A 164 4.19 -9.97 -7.90
CA ALA A 164 3.56 -10.48 -9.12
C ALA A 164 2.12 -9.95 -9.35
N ARG A 165 1.45 -9.43 -8.34
CA ARG A 165 0.07 -8.93 -8.42
C ARG A 165 -0.07 -7.46 -8.75
N HIS A 166 1.00 -6.68 -8.68
CA HIS A 166 0.93 -5.24 -8.92
C HIS A 166 1.51 -4.86 -10.28
N GLN A 167 0.74 -4.13 -11.09
CA GLN A 167 1.21 -3.64 -12.40
C GLN A 167 2.31 -2.60 -12.28
N SER A 168 2.39 -1.90 -11.16
CA SER A 168 3.35 -0.81 -10.95
C SER A 168 4.04 -0.92 -9.61
N LEU A 169 5.30 -0.54 -9.61
CA LEU A 169 6.17 -0.51 -8.44
C LEU A 169 6.41 0.92 -8.02
N PHE A 170 6.16 1.22 -6.76
CA PHE A 170 6.57 2.47 -6.15
C PHE A 170 8.04 2.39 -5.76
N ILE A 171 8.85 3.32 -6.24
CA ILE A 171 10.28 3.40 -5.95
C ILE A 171 10.55 4.50 -4.92
N ASN A 172 10.01 5.70 -5.18
CA ASN A 172 10.05 6.86 -4.27
C ASN A 172 8.95 7.86 -4.66
N ASP A 173 8.93 9.02 -4.03
CA ASP A 173 7.93 10.07 -4.26
C ASP A 173 7.92 10.66 -5.67
N THR A 174 9.00 10.50 -6.44
CA THR A 174 9.14 11.01 -7.81
C THR A 174 9.12 9.93 -8.87
N LEU A 175 9.31 8.66 -8.49
CA LEU A 175 9.48 7.56 -9.42
C LEU A 175 8.59 6.36 -9.06
N SER A 176 7.75 6.00 -10.03
CA SER A 176 7.11 4.68 -10.10
C SER A 176 7.40 4.08 -11.48
N ARG A 177 7.50 2.77 -11.56
CA ARG A 177 7.74 2.06 -12.81
C ARG A 177 6.74 0.93 -13.03
N LEU A 178 6.57 0.52 -14.29
CA LEU A 178 5.85 -0.69 -14.61
C LEU A 178 6.58 -1.92 -14.07
N ASN A 179 5.81 -2.89 -13.61
CA ASN A 179 6.35 -4.14 -13.11
C ASN A 179 6.47 -5.17 -14.24
N PRO A 180 7.69 -5.58 -14.63
CA PRO A 180 7.87 -6.58 -15.68
C PRO A 180 7.39 -7.98 -15.27
N HIS A 181 7.20 -8.23 -13.97
CA HIS A 181 6.77 -9.52 -13.42
C HIS A 181 5.28 -9.57 -13.10
N TYR A 182 4.51 -8.56 -13.53
CA TYR A 182 3.08 -8.57 -13.33
C TYR A 182 2.40 -9.73 -14.05
N VAL A 183 1.66 -10.53 -13.31
CA VAL A 183 0.90 -11.67 -13.83
C VAL A 183 -0.59 -11.38 -13.74
N ARG A 184 -1.28 -11.42 -14.88
CA ARG A 184 -2.74 -11.27 -14.92
C ARG A 184 -3.41 -12.49 -14.28
N ARG A 185 -4.62 -12.27 -13.72
CA ARG A 185 -5.40 -13.31 -13.04
C ARG A 185 -5.56 -14.59 -13.88
N GLU A 186 -5.84 -14.43 -15.17
CA GLU A 186 -6.10 -15.55 -16.09
C GLU A 186 -4.84 -16.41 -16.36
N CYS A 187 -3.66 -15.88 -16.09
CA CYS A 187 -2.39 -16.55 -16.38
C CYS A 187 -1.70 -17.10 -15.13
N PHE A 188 -2.32 -16.99 -13.95
CA PHE A 188 -1.62 -17.17 -12.70
C PHE A 188 -1.20 -18.61 -12.39
N ASP A 189 -1.99 -19.59 -12.75
CA ASP A 189 -1.69 -21.01 -12.49
C ASP A 189 -0.53 -21.55 -13.34
N THR A 190 -0.06 -20.75 -14.32
CA THR A 190 0.95 -21.19 -15.30
C THR A 190 2.29 -20.44 -15.22
N HIS A 191 2.46 -19.39 -14.39
CA HIS A 191 3.55 -18.41 -14.61
C HIS A 191 4.37 -17.96 -13.39
N LEU A 192 4.44 -18.74 -12.30
CA LEU A 192 5.45 -18.50 -11.26
C LEU A 192 6.78 -19.25 -11.53
N ASP A 193 7.07 -19.55 -12.79
CA ASP A 193 8.21 -20.37 -13.18
C ASP A 193 9.57 -19.68 -13.02
N ASN A 194 9.62 -18.36 -12.75
CA ASN A 194 10.90 -17.65 -12.64
C ASN A 194 11.10 -16.99 -11.25
N ILE A 195 11.14 -17.81 -10.21
CA ILE A 195 11.40 -17.38 -8.82
C ILE A 195 12.71 -16.59 -8.71
N ALA A 196 13.75 -16.96 -9.45
CA ALA A 196 15.06 -16.30 -9.41
C ALA A 196 14.98 -14.85 -9.91
N ASP A 197 14.17 -14.56 -10.94
CA ASP A 197 13.99 -13.19 -11.46
C ASP A 197 13.15 -12.34 -10.51
N LEU A 198 12.15 -12.94 -9.87
CA LEU A 198 11.38 -12.25 -8.82
C LEU A 198 12.28 -11.86 -7.65
N ASP A 199 13.12 -12.78 -7.17
CA ASP A 199 14.04 -12.51 -6.08
C ASP A 199 15.12 -11.48 -6.47
N SER A 200 15.62 -11.52 -7.71
CA SER A 200 16.52 -10.50 -8.24
C SER A 200 15.89 -9.11 -8.25
N THR A 201 14.63 -9.02 -8.68
CA THR A 201 13.88 -7.74 -8.68
C THR A 201 13.62 -7.24 -7.27
N ILE A 202 13.23 -8.11 -6.34
CA ILE A 202 13.02 -7.76 -4.93
C ILE A 202 14.32 -7.22 -4.32
N ASN A 203 15.46 -7.90 -4.55
CA ASN A 203 16.78 -7.45 -4.10
C ASN A 203 17.13 -6.06 -4.67
N SER A 204 16.87 -5.83 -5.95
CA SER A 204 17.12 -4.54 -6.60
C SER A 204 16.25 -3.42 -6.01
N LEU A 205 14.98 -3.68 -5.71
CA LEU A 205 14.09 -2.70 -5.08
C LEU A 205 14.58 -2.32 -3.68
N CYS A 206 14.93 -3.30 -2.85
CA CYS A 206 15.44 -3.07 -1.51
C CYS A 206 16.76 -2.30 -1.52
N ASN A 207 17.70 -2.65 -2.41
CA ASN A 207 18.98 -1.95 -2.55
C ASN A 207 18.79 -0.51 -3.07
N GLY A 208 17.89 -0.30 -4.02
CA GLY A 208 17.57 1.04 -4.54
C GLY A 208 17.03 1.99 -3.47
N HIS A 209 16.18 1.50 -2.60
CA HIS A 209 15.69 2.28 -1.44
C HIS A 209 16.81 2.63 -0.45
N ASN A 210 17.82 1.77 -0.30
CA ASN A 210 18.96 2.02 0.59
C ASN A 210 19.96 3.04 0.01
N GLN A 211 20.10 3.14 -1.32
CA GLN A 211 21.03 4.08 -1.98
C GLN A 211 20.51 5.52 -2.03
N LEU A 212 19.21 5.73 -2.01
CA LEU A 212 18.60 7.07 -2.05
C LEU A 212 18.61 7.78 -0.68
N LEU A 213 19.06 7.11 0.37
CA LEU A 213 19.06 7.60 1.75
C LEU A 213 20.48 7.86 2.31
N ASN A 214 21.54 7.66 1.51
CA ASN A 214 22.93 8.02 1.79
C ASN A 214 23.34 9.24 0.95
#